data_7af5b34f0474d6333742eb5b02cf157a
#
_entry.id   7af5b34f0474d6333742eb5b02cf157a
#
_cell.length_a   1.000
_cell.length_b   1.000
_cell.length_c   1.000
_cell.angle_alpha   90.00
_cell.angle_beta   90.00
_cell.angle_gamma   90.00
#
_symmetry.space_group_name_H-M   'P 1'
#
loop_
_entity.id
_entity.type
_entity.pdbx_description
1 polymer ?
#
loop_
_entity_poly.entity_id
_entity_poly.type
_entity_poly.pdbx_seq_one_letter_code
_entity_poly.pdbx_strand_id
1 'polypeptide(L)'
;MQKVEVFWLDATYEAGEFSEEELKELLPVPRRHLGYVLSETETEIRLSPGMNEWSKIKDSKDTFDNSLAIPKGVIQKIKIQRDK
;
A
#
# COMPACT_ATOMS: atom_id res chain seq x y z
N MET A 1 -0.31 -16.56 4.34
CA MET A 1 0.13 -15.32 3.69
C MET A 1 0.32 -14.24 4.73
N GLN A 2 1.42 -13.50 4.64
CA GLN A 2 1.79 -12.50 5.63
C GLN A 2 0.93 -11.25 5.51
N LYS A 3 0.51 -10.69 6.65
CA LYS A 3 -0.13 -9.38 6.72
C LYS A 3 0.87 -8.37 7.25
N VAL A 4 0.85 -7.19 6.67
CA VAL A 4 1.70 -6.08 7.08
C VAL A 4 0.92 -4.78 7.14
N GLU A 5 1.46 -3.83 7.88
CA GLU A 5 1.03 -2.44 7.86
C GLU A 5 2.18 -1.64 7.30
N VAL A 6 1.94 -0.93 6.19
CA VAL A 6 2.96 -0.15 5.49
C VAL A 6 2.67 1.34 5.68
N PHE A 7 3.66 2.06 6.17
CA PHE A 7 3.63 3.51 6.33
C PHE A 7 4.49 4.12 5.22
N TRP A 8 3.89 4.94 4.38
CA TRP A 8 4.58 5.47 3.21
C TRP A 8 4.14 6.90 2.88
N LEU A 9 4.93 7.58 2.06
CA LEU A 9 4.64 8.94 1.62
C LEU A 9 4.14 8.90 0.19
N ASP A 10 2.90 9.38 0.00
CA ASP A 10 2.27 9.48 -1.31
C ASP A 10 2.50 10.86 -1.90
N ALA A 11 2.47 10.96 -3.23
CA ALA A 11 2.59 12.21 -3.92
C ALA A 11 1.38 13.11 -3.63
N THR A 12 1.62 14.41 -3.56
CA THR A 12 0.57 15.41 -3.43
C THR A 12 0.37 16.09 -4.77
N TYR A 13 -0.88 16.26 -5.16
CA TYR A 13 -1.27 16.98 -6.36
C TYR A 13 -2.28 18.06 -6.03
N GLU A 14 -2.03 19.26 -6.51
CA GLU A 14 -2.94 20.38 -6.39
C GLU A 14 -3.24 20.94 -7.78
N ALA A 15 -4.52 21.21 -8.09
CA ALA A 15 -4.92 21.78 -9.36
C ALA A 15 -5.01 23.30 -9.25
N GLY A 16 -4.61 24.02 -10.30
CA GLY A 16 -4.71 25.47 -10.37
C GLY A 16 -3.36 26.16 -10.59
N GLU A 17 -3.33 27.45 -10.36
CA GLU A 17 -2.12 28.26 -10.45
C GLU A 17 -1.59 28.58 -9.07
N PHE A 18 -0.29 28.45 -8.88
CA PHE A 18 0.36 28.65 -7.59
C PHE A 18 1.64 29.47 -7.75
N SER A 19 1.94 30.28 -6.75
CA SER A 19 3.22 30.94 -6.65
C SER A 19 4.31 29.92 -6.28
N GLU A 20 5.56 30.27 -6.53
CA GLU A 20 6.68 29.42 -6.12
C GLU A 20 6.70 29.18 -4.61
N GLU A 21 6.32 30.17 -3.81
CA GLU A 21 6.25 30.07 -2.37
C GLU A 21 5.16 29.09 -1.90
N GLU A 22 3.98 29.13 -2.54
CA GLU A 22 2.89 28.20 -2.24
C GLU A 22 3.29 26.76 -2.57
N LEU A 23 4.00 26.54 -3.67
CA LEU A 23 4.46 25.20 -4.07
C LEU A 23 5.47 24.61 -3.08
N LYS A 24 6.26 25.44 -2.42
CA LYS A 24 7.20 24.97 -1.40
C LYS A 24 6.52 24.43 -0.14
N GLU A 25 5.25 24.76 0.05
CA GLU A 25 4.46 24.27 1.18
C GLU A 25 3.78 22.94 0.93
N LEU A 26 3.80 22.45 -0.33
CA LEU A 26 3.25 21.13 -0.65
C LEU A 26 4.11 20.03 -0.01
N LEU A 27 3.46 19.20 0.78
CA LEU A 27 4.10 18.08 1.44
C LEU A 27 3.51 16.77 0.94
N PRO A 28 4.32 15.71 0.85
CA PRO A 28 3.79 14.38 0.57
C PRO A 28 2.77 13.96 1.61
N VAL A 29 1.80 13.15 1.20
CA VAL A 29 0.73 12.69 2.08
C VAL A 29 1.17 11.42 2.80
N PRO A 30 1.23 11.43 4.15
CA PRO A 30 1.49 10.20 4.88
C PRO A 30 0.31 9.24 4.72
N ARG A 31 0.60 8.01 4.32
CA ARG A 31 -0.38 6.96 4.13
C ARG A 31 -0.04 5.76 4.97
N ARG A 32 -1.07 5.03 5.37
CA ARG A 32 -0.93 3.79 6.10
C ARG A 32 -1.86 2.76 5.48
N HIS A 33 -1.31 1.66 5.03
CA HIS A 33 -2.07 0.57 4.42
C HIS A 33 -1.82 -0.74 5.14
N LEU A 34 -2.89 -1.43 5.46
CA LEU A 34 -2.87 -2.79 5.98
C LEU A 34 -3.22 -3.74 4.84
N GLY A 35 -2.51 -4.85 4.73
CA GLY A 35 -2.85 -5.81 3.70
C GLY A 35 -2.02 -7.08 3.74
N TYR A 36 -2.45 -8.01 2.91
CA TYR A 36 -1.71 -9.24 2.64
C TYR A 36 -0.62 -8.95 1.63
N VAL A 37 0.59 -9.46 1.88
CA VAL A 37 1.70 -9.31 0.93
C VAL A 37 1.49 -10.29 -0.22
N LEU A 38 1.23 -9.75 -1.41
CA LEU A 38 1.08 -10.54 -2.63
C LEU A 38 2.42 -10.83 -3.27
N SER A 39 3.32 -9.86 -3.26
CA SER A 39 4.67 -9.98 -3.77
C SER A 39 5.55 -8.89 -3.18
N GLU A 40 6.85 -9.16 -3.17
CA GLU A 40 7.84 -8.17 -2.74
C GLU A 40 9.09 -8.36 -3.60
N THR A 41 9.59 -7.24 -4.14
CA THR A 41 10.83 -7.20 -4.91
C THR A 41 11.79 -6.21 -4.25
N GLU A 42 12.94 -5.97 -4.86
CA GLU A 42 13.89 -4.97 -4.37
C GLU A 42 13.34 -3.55 -4.48
N THR A 43 12.39 -3.32 -5.39
CA THR A 43 11.89 -1.98 -5.72
C THR A 43 10.48 -1.70 -5.24
N GLU A 44 9.68 -2.72 -4.96
CA GLU A 44 8.28 -2.51 -4.57
C GLU A 44 7.76 -3.61 -3.66
N ILE A 45 6.68 -3.28 -2.94
CA ILE A 45 5.86 -4.26 -2.24
C ILE A 45 4.44 -4.14 -2.76
N ARG A 46 3.79 -5.27 -3.00
CA ARG A 46 2.41 -5.31 -3.49
C ARG A 46 1.51 -5.91 -2.44
N LEU A 47 0.46 -5.18 -2.11
CA LEU A 47 -0.48 -5.54 -1.05
C LEU A 47 -1.90 -5.66 -1.57
N SER A 48 -2.71 -6.45 -0.87
CA SER A 48 -4.17 -6.43 -1.03
C SER A 48 -4.82 -6.34 0.34
N PRO A 49 -5.81 -5.44 0.51
CA PRO A 49 -6.52 -5.32 1.79
C PRO A 49 -7.50 -6.48 2.04
N GLY A 50 -7.89 -7.21 1.00
CA GLY A 50 -8.87 -8.27 1.14
C GLY A 50 -8.54 -9.52 0.35
N MET A 51 -8.91 -10.65 0.91
CA MET A 51 -8.76 -11.95 0.27
C MET A 51 -10.10 -12.67 0.26
N ASN A 52 -10.46 -13.21 -0.90
CA ASN A 52 -11.66 -14.03 -1.07
C ASN A 52 -11.24 -15.50 -1.00
N GLU A 53 -11.58 -16.15 0.09
CA GLU A 53 -11.13 -17.51 0.38
C GLU A 53 -12.07 -18.56 -0.26
N TRP A 54 -12.20 -18.51 -1.58
CA TRP A 54 -13.05 -19.43 -2.33
C TRP A 54 -12.68 -20.90 -2.14
N SER A 55 -11.40 -21.18 -1.89
CA SER A 55 -10.92 -22.53 -1.67
C SER A 55 -11.55 -23.22 -0.47
N LYS A 56 -12.11 -22.47 0.48
CA LYS A 56 -12.76 -23.02 1.66
C LYS A 56 -14.18 -23.53 1.40
N ILE A 57 -14.80 -23.12 0.32
CA ILE A 57 -16.20 -23.46 0.03
C ILE A 57 -16.40 -24.13 -1.33
N LYS A 58 -15.40 -24.12 -2.20
CA LYS A 58 -15.45 -24.77 -3.51
C LYS A 58 -14.06 -25.02 -4.03
N ASP A 59 -13.95 -25.84 -5.07
CA ASP A 59 -12.68 -26.15 -5.73
C ASP A 59 -12.31 -24.98 -6.66
N SER A 60 -11.77 -23.94 -6.09
CA SER A 60 -11.41 -22.72 -6.78
C SER A 60 -10.25 -22.05 -6.05
N LYS A 61 -9.48 -21.24 -6.77
CA LYS A 61 -8.37 -20.49 -6.18
C LYS A 61 -8.89 -19.26 -5.43
N ASP A 62 -8.18 -18.90 -4.39
CA ASP A 62 -8.42 -17.66 -3.67
C ASP A 62 -8.09 -16.46 -4.56
N THR A 63 -8.81 -15.37 -4.39
CA THR A 63 -8.61 -14.14 -5.13
C THR A 63 -8.41 -12.97 -4.17
N PHE A 64 -7.92 -11.86 -4.69
CA PHE A 64 -7.59 -10.68 -3.89
C PHE A 64 -8.24 -9.43 -4.46
N ASP A 65 -8.71 -8.56 -3.56
CA ASP A 65 -9.31 -7.30 -3.95
C ASP A 65 -8.28 -6.16 -3.91
N ASN A 66 -8.43 -5.21 -4.84
CA ASN A 66 -7.76 -3.90 -4.78
C ASN A 66 -6.26 -3.95 -4.50
N SER A 67 -5.50 -4.54 -5.41
CA SER A 67 -4.05 -4.60 -5.30
C SER A 67 -3.41 -3.21 -5.39
N LEU A 68 -2.45 -2.94 -4.50
CA LEU A 68 -1.68 -1.70 -4.45
C LEU A 68 -0.20 -2.02 -4.48
N ALA A 69 0.53 -1.44 -5.43
CA ALA A 69 1.99 -1.55 -5.51
C ALA A 69 2.62 -0.27 -4.94
N ILE A 70 3.44 -0.42 -3.91
CA ILE A 70 4.10 0.71 -3.24
C ILE A 70 5.59 0.65 -3.51
N PRO A 71 6.18 1.69 -4.15
CA PRO A 71 7.63 1.75 -4.34
C PRO A 71 8.36 1.77 -3.00
N LYS A 72 9.40 0.97 -2.85
CA LYS A 72 10.14 0.90 -1.59
C LYS A 72 10.82 2.22 -1.22
N GLY A 73 11.17 3.04 -2.21
CA GLY A 73 11.78 4.33 -1.95
C GLY A 73 10.92 5.33 -1.17
N VAL A 74 9.60 5.14 -1.14
CA VAL A 74 8.67 6.01 -0.41
C VAL A 74 8.16 5.38 0.89
N ILE A 75 8.60 4.18 1.21
CA ILE A 75 8.18 3.48 2.44
C ILE A 75 9.03 3.96 3.60
N GLN A 76 8.37 4.37 4.67
CA GLN A 76 9.02 4.80 5.90
C GLN A 76 9.16 3.67 6.90
N LYS A 77 8.17 2.77 6.95
CA LYS A 77 8.12 1.71 7.96
C LYS A 77 7.19 0.59 7.51
N ILE A 78 7.54 -0.64 7.84
CA ILE A 78 6.70 -1.82 7.66
C ILE A 78 6.57 -2.52 9.00
N LYS A 79 5.33 -2.77 9.43
CA LYS A 79 5.04 -3.56 10.63
C LYS A 79 4.40 -4.87 10.22
N ILE A 80 4.97 -5.96 10.66
CA ILE A 80 4.40 -7.28 10.44
C ILE A 80 3.26 -7.49 11.44
N GLN A 81 2.09 -7.86 10.93
CA GLN A 81 0.93 -8.19 11.76
C GLN A 81 1.01 -9.67 12.12
N ARG A 82 0.95 -9.96 13.39
CA ARG A 82 1.02 -11.34 13.88
C ARG A 82 -0.32 -11.75 14.45
N ASP A 83 -0.76 -12.94 14.08
CA ASP A 83 -1.92 -13.55 14.70
C ASP A 83 -1.55 -14.00 16.11
N LYS A 84 -2.47 -13.82 17.01
CA LYS A 84 -2.28 -14.28 18.39
C LYS A 84 -2.79 -15.71 18.56
#